data_407c800cdf3a319444612642f864af34
#
_entry.id   407c800cdf3a319444612642f864af34
#
_cell.length_a   1.000
_cell.length_b   1.000
_cell.length_c   1.000
_cell.angle_alpha   90.00
_cell.angle_beta   90.00
_cell.angle_gamma   90.00
#
_symmetry.space_group_name_H-M   'P 1'
#
loop_
_entity.id
_entity.type
_entity.pdbx_description
1 polymer ?
#
loop_
_entity_poly.entity_id
_entity_poly.type
_entity_poly.pdbx_seq_one_letter_code
_entity_poly.pdbx_strand_id
1 'polypeptide(L)'
;MAENEILEDQDKLKRGLVKVLECVATISSAAAVVNPIFGVAGSLIRVVLHHVDDEDIQKLKREFGSVNRALDEISQQNQNVLLQIRKETVDGLYCRVEENIRNQFSKFMDTVEVSAAHEQRKKEFEMSFVINQCDQNLYTLYGGVMGESKLFCQPILEVYMKHSQGDQRVMENLCTRLTYLFCIGLIALMSYAAIVGDDEEALRIEWEEKMKDVAKKMSEVLNSYE
;
A
#
# COMPACT_ATOMS: atom_id res chain seq x y z
N MET A 1 33.01 -0.52 -12.19
CA MET A 1 32.38 0.64 -11.56
C MET A 1 30.84 0.51 -11.67
N ALA A 2 30.23 0.46 -12.84
CA ALA A 2 28.77 0.33 -12.97
C ALA A 2 28.14 -0.90 -12.27
N GLU A 3 28.82 -2.04 -12.31
CA GLU A 3 28.33 -3.27 -11.67
C GLU A 3 28.31 -3.19 -10.14
N ASN A 4 29.27 -2.50 -9.53
CA ASN A 4 29.30 -2.27 -8.07
C ASN A 4 28.24 -1.23 -7.64
N GLU A 5 27.97 -0.21 -8.44
CA GLU A 5 26.90 0.76 -8.17
C GLU A 5 25.52 0.12 -8.23
N ILE A 6 25.29 -0.76 -9.22
CA ILE A 6 24.04 -1.52 -9.35
C ILE A 6 23.81 -2.40 -8.12
N LEU A 7 24.83 -3.10 -7.64
CA LEU A 7 24.74 -3.95 -6.45
C LEU A 7 24.48 -3.12 -5.17
N GLU A 8 25.12 -1.96 -5.03
CA GLU A 8 24.90 -1.07 -3.90
C GLU A 8 23.48 -0.49 -3.87
N ASP A 9 22.94 -0.11 -5.02
CA ASP A 9 21.57 0.38 -5.15
C ASP A 9 20.54 -0.72 -4.87
N GLN A 10 20.80 -1.95 -5.31
CA GLN A 10 19.95 -3.10 -4.98
C GLN A 10 19.94 -3.39 -3.48
N ASP A 11 21.09 -3.29 -2.80
CA ASP A 11 21.17 -3.48 -1.36
C ASP A 11 20.43 -2.38 -0.60
N LYS A 12 20.44 -1.14 -1.09
CA LYS A 12 19.66 -0.03 -0.52
C LYS A 12 18.16 -0.28 -0.70
N LEU A 13 17.73 -0.71 -1.90
CA LEU A 13 16.34 -1.06 -2.18
C LEU A 13 15.87 -2.23 -1.33
N LYS A 14 16.70 -3.27 -1.17
CA LYS A 14 16.39 -4.42 -0.30
C LYS A 14 16.26 -4.01 1.16
N ARG A 15 17.14 -3.14 1.67
CA ARG A 15 17.03 -2.60 3.05
C ARG A 15 15.78 -1.74 3.25
N GLY A 16 15.44 -0.89 2.29
CA GLY A 16 14.21 -0.11 2.29
C GLY A 16 12.98 -1.02 2.30
N LEU A 17 12.98 -2.07 1.48
CA LEU A 17 11.92 -3.08 1.46
C LEU A 17 11.76 -3.80 2.80
N VAL A 18 12.85 -4.19 3.47
CA VAL A 18 12.81 -4.83 4.79
C VAL A 18 12.15 -3.91 5.83
N LYS A 19 12.53 -2.64 5.89
CA LYS A 19 11.94 -1.67 6.81
C LYS A 19 10.45 -1.46 6.58
N VAL A 20 10.02 -1.40 5.32
CA VAL A 20 8.61 -1.31 4.96
C VAL A 20 7.86 -2.56 5.36
N LEU A 21 8.46 -3.74 5.17
CA LEU A 21 7.85 -5.01 5.54
C LEU A 21 7.67 -5.12 7.05
N GLU A 22 8.56 -4.56 7.86
CA GLU A 22 8.38 -4.45 9.31
C GLU A 22 7.15 -3.60 9.67
N CYS A 23 6.99 -2.45 9.03
CA CYS A 23 5.81 -1.60 9.19
C CYS A 23 4.53 -2.33 8.75
N VAL A 24 4.55 -2.96 7.58
CA VAL A 24 3.44 -3.74 7.02
C VAL A 24 3.12 -4.99 7.85
N ALA A 25 4.11 -5.63 8.48
CA ALA A 25 3.88 -6.77 9.37
C ALA A 25 3.04 -6.36 10.61
N THR A 26 3.24 -5.16 11.13
CA THR A 26 2.41 -4.61 12.21
C THR A 26 0.97 -4.37 11.75
N ILE A 27 0.79 -3.85 10.55
CA ILE A 27 -0.53 -3.63 9.93
C ILE A 27 -1.22 -4.95 9.61
N SER A 28 -0.50 -5.90 9.00
CA SER A 28 -1.08 -7.19 8.62
C SER A 28 -1.45 -8.04 9.83
N SER A 29 -0.80 -7.87 10.99
CA SER A 29 -1.24 -8.54 12.22
C SER A 29 -2.55 -7.95 12.76
N ALA A 30 -2.79 -6.65 12.60
CA ALA A 30 -4.08 -6.03 12.92
C ALA A 30 -5.15 -6.38 11.88
N ALA A 31 -4.80 -6.42 10.59
CA ALA A 31 -5.69 -6.77 9.49
C ALA A 31 -5.96 -8.29 9.37
N ALA A 32 -5.08 -9.15 9.89
CA ALA A 32 -5.29 -10.60 9.93
C ALA A 32 -6.47 -11.00 10.83
N VAL A 33 -6.84 -10.16 11.77
CA VAL A 33 -8.07 -10.30 12.56
C VAL A 33 -9.31 -10.08 11.68
N VAL A 34 -9.15 -9.29 10.63
CA VAL A 34 -10.23 -8.87 9.72
C VAL A 34 -10.34 -9.78 8.50
N ASN A 35 -9.21 -10.27 7.96
CA ASN A 35 -9.23 -11.10 6.75
C ASN A 35 -8.07 -12.11 6.69
N PRO A 36 -8.34 -13.42 6.51
CA PRO A 36 -7.33 -14.48 6.41
C PRO A 36 -6.27 -14.27 5.32
N ILE A 37 -6.58 -13.56 4.24
CA ILE A 37 -5.64 -13.26 3.13
C ILE A 37 -4.44 -12.47 3.66
N PHE A 38 -4.66 -11.53 4.58
CA PHE A 38 -3.56 -10.80 5.21
C PHE A 38 -2.74 -11.63 6.20
N GLY A 39 -3.34 -12.62 6.83
CA GLY A 39 -2.61 -13.57 7.68
C GLY A 39 -1.56 -14.35 6.88
N VAL A 40 -1.89 -14.76 5.66
CA VAL A 40 -0.95 -15.44 4.75
C VAL A 40 0.12 -14.46 4.26
N ALA A 41 -0.26 -13.28 3.81
CA ALA A 41 0.68 -12.23 3.40
C ALA A 41 1.60 -11.82 4.56
N GLY A 42 1.07 -11.65 5.77
CA GLY A 42 1.85 -11.31 6.97
C GLY A 42 2.84 -12.39 7.38
N SER A 43 2.51 -13.67 7.24
CA SER A 43 3.45 -14.76 7.53
C SER A 43 4.55 -14.85 6.47
N LEU A 44 4.22 -14.62 5.20
CA LEU A 44 5.19 -14.57 4.11
C LEU A 44 6.17 -13.40 4.27
N ILE A 45 5.66 -12.23 4.61
CA ILE A 45 6.45 -11.04 4.94
C ILE A 45 7.45 -11.34 6.06
N ARG A 46 7.05 -12.03 7.13
CA ARG A 46 7.94 -12.42 8.23
C ARG A 46 9.04 -13.38 7.80
N VAL A 47 8.76 -14.29 6.88
CA VAL A 47 9.76 -15.20 6.33
C VAL A 47 10.79 -14.44 5.50
N VAL A 48 10.33 -13.49 4.70
CA VAL A 48 11.19 -12.65 3.85
C VAL A 48 12.04 -11.67 4.66
N LEU A 49 11.58 -11.20 5.83
CA LEU A 49 12.33 -10.30 6.71
C LEU A 49 13.69 -10.86 7.17
N HIS A 50 13.86 -12.18 7.19
CA HIS A 50 15.10 -12.80 7.64
C HIS A 50 16.14 -13.03 6.54
N HIS A 51 15.70 -13.07 5.28
CA HIS A 51 16.57 -13.23 4.11
C HIS A 51 15.91 -12.62 2.88
N VAL A 52 16.44 -11.51 2.38
CA VAL A 52 15.92 -10.89 1.14
C VAL A 52 16.91 -11.17 0.01
N ASP A 53 16.68 -12.22 -0.73
CA ASP A 53 17.37 -12.50 -1.99
C ASP A 53 16.43 -12.29 -3.19
N ASP A 54 16.94 -12.50 -4.39
CA ASP A 54 16.16 -12.30 -5.61
C ASP A 54 14.97 -13.28 -5.71
N GLU A 55 15.08 -14.48 -5.13
CA GLU A 55 14.00 -15.46 -5.08
C GLU A 55 12.88 -14.97 -4.16
N ASP A 56 13.21 -14.36 -3.03
CA ASP A 56 12.25 -13.78 -2.09
C ASP A 56 11.51 -12.59 -2.70
N ILE A 57 12.20 -11.74 -3.48
CA ILE A 57 11.57 -10.65 -4.22
C ILE A 57 10.57 -11.19 -5.25
N GLN A 58 10.91 -12.26 -5.98
CA GLN A 58 10.01 -12.89 -6.93
C GLN A 58 8.81 -13.55 -6.22
N LYS A 59 8.99 -14.11 -5.02
CA LYS A 59 7.89 -14.60 -4.19
C LYS A 59 6.96 -13.47 -3.78
N LEU A 60 7.50 -12.36 -3.26
CA LEU A 60 6.72 -11.16 -2.90
C LEU A 60 5.91 -10.66 -4.10
N LYS A 61 6.53 -10.53 -5.27
CA LYS A 61 5.85 -10.10 -6.49
C LYS A 61 4.67 -11.01 -6.85
N ARG A 62 4.84 -12.34 -6.73
CA ARG A 62 3.77 -13.32 -6.97
C ARG A 62 2.64 -13.20 -5.95
N GLU A 63 2.97 -13.03 -4.67
CA GLU A 63 1.97 -12.91 -3.60
C GLU A 63 1.19 -11.60 -3.69
N PHE A 64 1.86 -10.47 -3.94
CA PHE A 64 1.18 -9.21 -4.22
C PHE A 64 0.30 -9.31 -5.47
N GLY A 65 0.75 -9.99 -6.51
CA GLY A 65 -0.06 -10.28 -7.71
C GLY A 65 -1.29 -11.13 -7.38
N SER A 66 -1.18 -12.11 -6.48
CA SER A 66 -2.29 -12.95 -6.03
C SER A 66 -3.28 -12.16 -5.19
N VAL A 67 -2.80 -11.34 -4.25
CA VAL A 67 -3.64 -10.46 -3.44
C VAL A 67 -4.36 -9.45 -4.33
N ASN A 68 -3.67 -8.86 -5.29
CA ASN A 68 -4.28 -7.91 -6.22
C ASN A 68 -5.40 -8.55 -7.05
N ARG A 69 -5.20 -9.77 -7.55
CA ARG A 69 -6.25 -10.51 -8.29
C ARG A 69 -7.46 -10.80 -7.39
N ALA A 70 -7.23 -11.25 -6.14
CA ALA A 70 -8.30 -11.49 -5.19
C ALA A 70 -9.09 -10.21 -4.88
N LEU A 71 -8.42 -9.08 -4.75
CA LEU A 71 -9.06 -7.77 -4.56
C LEU A 71 -9.81 -7.29 -5.80
N ASP A 72 -9.34 -7.60 -7.00
CA ASP A 72 -10.05 -7.31 -8.25
C ASP A 72 -11.32 -8.15 -8.37
N GLU A 73 -11.30 -9.43 -7.98
CA GLU A 73 -12.48 -10.28 -7.91
C GLU A 73 -13.50 -9.75 -6.89
N ILE A 74 -13.05 -9.36 -5.70
CA ILE A 74 -13.88 -8.72 -4.67
C ILE A 74 -14.46 -7.41 -5.21
N SER A 75 -13.68 -6.62 -5.94
CA SER A 75 -14.11 -5.37 -6.55
C SER A 75 -15.19 -5.59 -7.62
N GLN A 76 -15.09 -6.65 -8.41
CA GLN A 76 -16.13 -7.02 -9.37
C GLN A 76 -17.43 -7.42 -8.68
N GLN A 77 -17.36 -8.20 -7.60
CA GLN A 77 -18.53 -8.59 -6.81
C GLN A 77 -19.24 -7.39 -6.16
N ASN A 78 -18.48 -6.35 -5.80
CA ASN A 78 -18.97 -5.14 -5.14
C ASN A 78 -18.98 -3.91 -6.07
N GLN A 79 -19.04 -4.13 -7.39
CA GLN A 79 -18.91 -3.06 -8.40
C GLN A 79 -19.89 -1.91 -8.20
N ASN A 80 -21.12 -2.21 -7.82
CA ASN A 80 -22.14 -1.17 -7.57
C ASN A 80 -21.78 -0.29 -6.38
N VAL A 81 -21.27 -0.89 -5.29
CA VAL A 81 -20.84 -0.15 -4.09
C VAL A 81 -19.65 0.74 -4.43
N LEU A 82 -18.66 0.21 -5.14
CA LEU A 82 -17.48 0.97 -5.56
C LEU A 82 -17.83 2.11 -6.53
N LEU A 83 -18.79 1.92 -7.42
CA LEU A 83 -19.28 2.98 -8.30
C LEU A 83 -19.96 4.11 -7.52
N GLN A 84 -20.72 3.80 -6.47
CA GLN A 84 -21.31 4.82 -5.60
C GLN A 84 -20.25 5.57 -4.81
N ILE A 85 -19.27 4.85 -4.24
CA ILE A 85 -18.12 5.45 -3.56
C ILE A 85 -17.39 6.42 -4.50
N ARG A 86 -17.15 6.03 -5.74
CA ARG A 86 -16.51 6.88 -6.75
C ARG A 86 -17.28 8.15 -7.06
N LYS A 87 -18.61 8.09 -7.05
CA LYS A 87 -19.48 9.25 -7.30
C LYS A 87 -19.53 10.21 -6.11
N GLU A 88 -19.41 9.70 -4.90
CA GLU A 88 -19.49 10.50 -3.67
C GLU A 88 -18.14 11.06 -3.21
N THR A 89 -17.03 10.51 -3.70
CA THR A 89 -15.71 11.10 -3.50
C THR A 89 -15.45 12.16 -4.56
N VAL A 90 -15.08 13.36 -4.11
CA VAL A 90 -14.96 14.56 -4.95
C VAL A 90 -14.14 14.30 -6.21
N ASP A 91 -14.72 14.54 -7.38
CA ASP A 91 -14.08 14.56 -8.72
C ASP A 91 -13.20 13.33 -9.05
N GLY A 92 -13.52 12.17 -8.52
CA GLY A 92 -12.72 10.96 -8.75
C GLY A 92 -11.36 10.97 -8.03
N LEU A 93 -11.19 11.82 -7.03
CA LEU A 93 -9.94 11.92 -6.27
C LEU A 93 -9.48 10.59 -5.70
N TYR A 94 -10.40 9.82 -5.11
CA TYR A 94 -10.09 8.49 -4.58
C TYR A 94 -9.54 7.55 -5.66
N CYS A 95 -10.16 7.53 -6.85
CA CYS A 95 -9.70 6.71 -7.96
C CYS A 95 -8.32 7.12 -8.43
N ARG A 96 -8.06 8.41 -8.48
CA ARG A 96 -6.76 8.96 -8.90
C ARG A 96 -5.66 8.63 -7.90
N VAL A 97 -5.94 8.76 -6.60
CA VAL A 97 -5.02 8.36 -5.53
C VAL A 97 -4.70 6.87 -5.60
N GLU A 98 -5.73 6.03 -5.74
CA GLU A 98 -5.56 4.58 -5.88
C GLU A 98 -4.72 4.22 -7.11
N GLU A 99 -5.05 4.78 -8.26
CA GLU A 99 -4.34 4.53 -9.52
C GLU A 99 -2.86 4.96 -9.43
N ASN A 100 -2.60 6.13 -8.87
CA ASN A 100 -1.23 6.62 -8.67
C ASN A 100 -0.42 5.70 -7.75
N ILE A 101 -0.98 5.26 -6.64
CA ILE A 101 -0.33 4.35 -5.70
C ILE A 101 0.00 3.01 -6.40
N ARG A 102 -0.96 2.43 -7.13
CA ARG A 102 -0.75 1.17 -7.87
C ARG A 102 0.32 1.29 -8.94
N ASN A 103 0.30 2.38 -9.72
CA ASN A 103 1.28 2.64 -10.76
C ASN A 103 2.69 2.79 -10.19
N GLN A 104 2.84 3.46 -9.07
CA GLN A 104 4.13 3.64 -8.42
C GLN A 104 4.70 2.33 -7.88
N PHE A 105 3.88 1.53 -7.26
CA PHE A 105 4.28 0.21 -6.80
C PHE A 105 4.72 -0.68 -7.97
N SER A 106 3.98 -0.68 -9.08
CA SER A 106 4.37 -1.43 -10.29
C SER A 106 5.73 -0.99 -10.82
N LYS A 107 5.97 0.31 -10.95
CA LYS A 107 7.27 0.84 -11.39
C LYS A 107 8.41 0.48 -10.44
N PHE A 108 8.15 0.53 -9.13
CA PHE A 108 9.12 0.07 -8.14
C PHE A 108 9.47 -1.41 -8.35
N MET A 109 8.47 -2.28 -8.51
CA MET A 109 8.70 -3.72 -8.72
C MET A 109 9.48 -4.01 -10.00
N ASP A 110 9.32 -3.20 -11.05
CA ASP A 110 10.13 -3.29 -12.27
C ASP A 110 11.59 -2.88 -12.02
N THR A 111 11.84 -1.97 -11.07
CA THR A 111 13.19 -1.52 -10.70
C THR A 111 13.98 -2.60 -9.96
N VAL A 112 13.29 -3.39 -9.14
CA VAL A 112 13.92 -4.44 -8.32
C VAL A 112 14.42 -5.61 -9.16
N GLU A 113 13.93 -5.77 -10.38
CA GLU A 113 14.40 -6.81 -11.28
C GLU A 113 15.81 -6.50 -11.81
N VAL A 114 16.72 -7.46 -11.69
CA VAL A 114 18.07 -7.37 -12.27
C VAL A 114 17.97 -7.39 -13.79
N SER A 115 18.26 -6.26 -14.43
CA SER A 115 18.26 -6.18 -15.89
C SER A 115 19.26 -5.14 -16.39
N ALA A 116 19.64 -5.23 -17.66
CA ALA A 116 20.46 -4.23 -18.32
C ALA A 116 19.81 -2.82 -18.35
N ALA A 117 18.51 -2.73 -18.11
CA ALA A 117 17.75 -1.48 -18.07
C ALA A 117 17.54 -0.94 -16.63
N HIS A 118 18.24 -1.47 -15.62
CA HIS A 118 18.05 -1.12 -14.21
C HIS A 118 18.15 0.40 -13.95
N GLU A 119 19.22 1.04 -14.42
CA GLU A 119 19.42 2.49 -14.24
C GLU A 119 18.33 3.33 -14.90
N GLN A 120 17.84 2.91 -16.06
CA GLN A 120 16.73 3.61 -16.72
C GLN A 120 15.44 3.46 -15.94
N ARG A 121 15.11 2.26 -15.47
CA ARG A 121 13.91 2.00 -14.67
C ARG A 121 13.93 2.73 -13.33
N LYS A 122 15.10 2.79 -12.69
CA LYS A 122 15.31 3.56 -11.45
C LYS A 122 14.99 5.05 -11.68
N LYS A 123 15.55 5.66 -12.74
CA LYS A 123 15.24 7.06 -13.09
C LYS A 123 13.77 7.29 -13.42
N GLU A 124 13.16 6.37 -14.14
CA GLU A 124 11.72 6.44 -14.45
C GLU A 124 10.86 6.35 -13.19
N PHE A 125 11.23 5.51 -12.24
CA PHE A 125 10.58 5.43 -10.94
C PHE A 125 10.73 6.72 -10.15
N GLU A 126 11.95 7.24 -9.97
CA GLU A 126 12.24 8.50 -9.28
C GLU A 126 11.46 9.67 -9.88
N MET A 127 11.56 9.87 -11.20
CA MET A 127 10.85 10.94 -11.90
C MET A 127 9.33 10.83 -11.75
N SER A 128 8.81 9.63 -11.90
CA SER A 128 7.38 9.37 -11.77
C SER A 128 6.90 9.59 -10.35
N PHE A 129 7.71 9.26 -9.35
CA PHE A 129 7.39 9.48 -7.94
C PHE A 129 7.20 10.98 -7.65
N VAL A 130 8.12 11.81 -8.12
CA VAL A 130 8.06 13.27 -7.95
C VAL A 130 6.90 13.88 -8.75
N ILE A 131 6.75 13.52 -10.03
CA ILE A 131 5.71 14.11 -10.91
C ILE A 131 4.30 13.80 -10.38
N ASN A 132 4.06 12.58 -9.90
CA ASN A 132 2.76 12.16 -9.40
C ASN A 132 2.54 12.46 -7.91
N GLN A 133 3.47 13.13 -7.25
CA GLN A 133 3.38 13.50 -5.82
C GLN A 133 2.96 12.30 -4.95
N CYS A 134 3.71 11.21 -5.05
CA CYS A 134 3.28 9.92 -4.51
C CYS A 134 3.26 9.87 -3.00
N ASP A 135 4.11 10.64 -2.32
CA ASP A 135 4.02 10.91 -0.90
C ASP A 135 2.67 11.55 -0.54
N GLN A 136 2.26 12.60 -1.28
CA GLN A 136 0.99 13.28 -1.04
C GLN A 136 -0.23 12.37 -1.25
N ASN A 137 -0.16 11.39 -2.14
CA ASN A 137 -1.25 10.43 -2.32
C ASN A 137 -1.48 9.58 -1.06
N LEU A 138 -0.41 9.15 -0.38
CA LEU A 138 -0.52 8.41 0.88
C LEU A 138 -1.07 9.27 2.01
N TYR A 139 -0.58 10.51 2.16
CA TYR A 139 -1.11 11.45 3.16
C TYR A 139 -2.57 11.82 2.86
N THR A 140 -2.92 11.97 1.61
CA THR A 140 -4.31 12.22 1.19
C THR A 140 -5.21 11.03 1.55
N LEU A 141 -4.75 9.79 1.30
CA LEU A 141 -5.48 8.59 1.66
C LEU A 141 -5.65 8.47 3.18
N TYR A 142 -4.59 8.70 3.94
CA TYR A 142 -4.62 8.73 5.40
C TYR A 142 -5.62 9.75 5.93
N GLY A 143 -5.52 11.01 5.50
CA GLY A 143 -6.45 12.07 5.90
C GLY A 143 -7.89 11.77 5.50
N GLY A 144 -8.11 11.09 4.37
CA GLY A 144 -9.42 10.62 3.94
C GLY A 144 -10.01 9.55 4.86
N VAL A 145 -9.19 8.61 5.34
CA VAL A 145 -9.60 7.57 6.29
C VAL A 145 -9.87 8.17 7.69
N MET A 146 -8.99 9.06 8.14
CA MET A 146 -9.10 9.68 9.46
C MET A 146 -10.19 10.77 9.52
N GLY A 147 -10.68 11.25 8.37
CA GLY A 147 -11.65 12.34 8.29
C GLY A 147 -11.05 13.73 8.45
N GLU A 148 -9.75 13.86 8.30
CA GLU A 148 -9.01 15.12 8.44
C GLU A 148 -8.82 15.85 7.10
N SER A 149 -8.99 15.14 5.99
CA SER A 149 -8.78 15.68 4.65
C SER A 149 -9.94 16.56 4.21
N LYS A 150 -9.63 17.83 3.91
CA LYS A 150 -10.59 18.75 3.26
C LYS A 150 -10.87 18.38 1.79
N LEU A 151 -10.11 17.47 1.22
CA LEU A 151 -10.25 17.01 -0.17
C LEU A 151 -11.35 15.97 -0.33
N PHE A 152 -11.73 15.28 0.75
CA PHE A 152 -12.88 14.36 0.75
C PHE A 152 -14.08 15.06 1.42
N CYS A 153 -15.23 15.02 0.76
CA CYS A 153 -16.47 15.57 1.32
C CYS A 153 -16.90 14.87 2.62
N GLN A 154 -16.58 13.58 2.71
CA GLN A 154 -16.86 12.72 3.87
C GLN A 154 -15.69 11.76 4.10
N PRO A 155 -15.47 11.31 5.35
CA PRO A 155 -14.49 10.27 5.63
C PRO A 155 -14.75 8.99 4.82
N ILE A 156 -13.70 8.41 4.27
CA ILE A 156 -13.83 7.22 3.38
C ILE A 156 -14.59 6.09 4.06
N LEU A 157 -14.33 5.84 5.35
CA LEU A 157 -15.01 4.77 6.09
C LEU A 157 -16.50 5.03 6.29
N GLU A 158 -16.92 6.30 6.45
CA GLU A 158 -18.35 6.66 6.53
C GLU A 158 -19.05 6.42 5.19
N VAL A 159 -18.40 6.76 4.07
CA VAL A 159 -18.91 6.45 2.73
C VAL A 159 -19.04 4.94 2.54
N TYR A 160 -18.05 4.17 3.01
CA TYR A 160 -18.09 2.71 2.98
C TYR A 160 -19.26 2.15 3.82
N MET A 161 -19.44 2.65 5.04
CA MET A 161 -20.56 2.25 5.91
C MET A 161 -21.92 2.51 5.23
N LYS A 162 -22.09 3.69 4.65
CA LYS A 162 -23.32 4.08 3.95
C LYS A 162 -23.65 3.13 2.80
N HIS A 163 -22.66 2.71 2.03
CA HIS A 163 -22.86 1.89 0.83
C HIS A 163 -22.77 0.38 1.06
N SER A 164 -22.20 -0.06 2.18
CA SER A 164 -22.22 -1.48 2.58
C SER A 164 -23.62 -1.95 3.02
N GLN A 165 -24.53 -1.01 3.31
CA GLN A 165 -25.93 -1.30 3.69
C GLN A 165 -26.07 -2.27 4.86
N GLY A 166 -25.13 -2.25 5.80
CA GLY A 166 -25.10 -3.16 6.94
C GLY A 166 -24.49 -4.54 6.64
N ASP A 167 -23.95 -4.74 5.43
CA ASP A 167 -23.22 -5.97 5.10
C ASP A 167 -21.79 -5.89 5.61
N GLN A 168 -21.52 -6.60 6.73
CA GLN A 168 -20.21 -6.67 7.35
C GLN A 168 -19.14 -7.18 6.39
N ARG A 169 -19.45 -8.19 5.58
CA ARG A 169 -18.49 -8.78 4.62
C ARG A 169 -18.07 -7.76 3.57
N VAL A 170 -19.01 -6.93 3.09
CA VAL A 170 -18.68 -5.84 2.16
C VAL A 170 -17.73 -4.85 2.83
N MET A 171 -18.00 -4.48 4.07
CA MET A 171 -17.16 -3.55 4.83
C MET A 171 -15.76 -4.12 5.08
N GLU A 172 -15.64 -5.38 5.47
CA GLU A 172 -14.36 -6.08 5.62
C GLU A 172 -13.54 -6.07 4.32
N ASN A 173 -14.19 -6.34 3.19
CA ASN A 173 -13.55 -6.31 1.88
C ASN A 173 -13.03 -4.91 1.50
N LEU A 174 -13.79 -3.87 1.82
CA LEU A 174 -13.38 -2.48 1.56
C LEU A 174 -12.22 -2.05 2.47
N CYS A 175 -12.24 -2.42 3.75
CA CYS A 175 -11.12 -2.20 4.67
C CYS A 175 -9.86 -2.96 4.22
N THR A 176 -10.02 -4.19 3.75
CA THR A 176 -8.94 -5.00 3.18
C THR A 176 -8.28 -4.30 1.99
N ARG A 177 -9.09 -3.75 1.11
CA ARG A 177 -8.60 -3.00 -0.05
C ARG A 177 -7.82 -1.75 0.35
N LEU A 178 -8.33 -0.96 1.32
CA LEU A 178 -7.60 0.21 1.84
C LEU A 178 -6.25 -0.17 2.46
N THR A 179 -6.22 -1.23 3.27
CA THR A 179 -4.99 -1.71 3.89
C THR A 179 -3.97 -2.12 2.83
N TYR A 180 -4.40 -2.80 1.77
CA TYR A 180 -3.54 -3.14 0.65
C TYR A 180 -2.95 -1.90 -0.03
N LEU A 181 -3.75 -0.87 -0.27
CA LEU A 181 -3.27 0.39 -0.87
C LEU A 181 -2.21 1.06 -0.01
N PHE A 182 -2.39 1.10 1.32
CA PHE A 182 -1.36 1.60 2.23
C PHE A 182 -0.08 0.77 2.14
N CYS A 183 -0.19 -0.55 2.13
CA CYS A 183 0.98 -1.44 2.04
C CYS A 183 1.81 -1.16 0.79
N ILE A 184 1.20 -1.19 -0.38
CA ILE A 184 1.94 -0.98 -1.64
C ILE A 184 2.46 0.46 -1.78
N GLY A 185 1.71 1.45 -1.27
CA GLY A 185 2.13 2.83 -1.26
C GLY A 185 3.32 3.08 -0.34
N LEU A 186 3.33 2.46 0.84
CA LEU A 186 4.47 2.53 1.78
C LEU A 186 5.72 1.85 1.22
N ILE A 187 5.57 0.73 0.52
CA ILE A 187 6.69 0.10 -0.17
C ILE A 187 7.33 1.07 -1.17
N ALA A 188 6.52 1.73 -1.99
CA ALA A 188 7.03 2.70 -2.96
C ALA A 188 7.67 3.92 -2.28
N LEU A 189 7.06 4.47 -1.23
CA LEU A 189 7.58 5.63 -0.48
C LEU A 189 8.93 5.35 0.16
N MET A 190 9.04 4.24 0.90
CA MET A 190 10.27 3.88 1.60
C MET A 190 11.41 3.55 0.62
N SER A 191 11.05 2.89 -0.49
CA SER A 191 12.02 2.59 -1.54
C SER A 191 12.54 3.86 -2.22
N TYR A 192 11.66 4.84 -2.45
CA TYR A 192 12.06 6.14 -2.95
C TYR A 192 12.99 6.85 -1.97
N ALA A 193 12.65 6.90 -0.68
CA ALA A 193 13.47 7.50 0.35
C ALA A 193 14.88 6.85 0.40
N ALA A 194 14.94 5.51 0.31
CA ALA A 194 16.21 4.78 0.26
C ALA A 194 17.07 5.16 -0.96
N ILE A 195 16.44 5.32 -2.14
CA ILE A 195 17.13 5.69 -3.38
C ILE A 195 17.71 7.10 -3.30
N VAL A 196 16.92 8.06 -2.81
CA VAL A 196 17.34 9.48 -2.76
C VAL A 196 18.17 9.82 -1.52
N GLY A 197 18.32 8.88 -0.58
CA GLY A 197 19.07 9.08 0.65
C GLY A 197 18.35 9.95 1.68
N ASP A 198 17.02 9.88 1.71
CA ASP A 198 16.19 10.54 2.71
C ASP A 198 16.16 9.75 4.04
N ASP A 199 15.59 10.33 5.10
CA ASP A 199 15.51 9.69 6.42
C ASP A 199 14.42 8.62 6.47
N GLU A 200 14.78 7.40 6.05
CA GLU A 200 13.91 6.24 6.06
C GLU A 200 13.38 5.89 7.45
N GLU A 201 14.20 6.10 8.49
CA GLU A 201 13.82 5.74 9.85
C GLU A 201 12.77 6.69 10.43
N ALA A 202 12.90 7.99 10.16
CA ALA A 202 11.89 8.97 10.54
C ALA A 202 10.55 8.68 9.84
N LEU A 203 10.58 8.37 8.53
CA LEU A 203 9.39 7.96 7.77
C LEU A 203 8.77 6.68 8.32
N ARG A 204 9.58 5.68 8.68
CA ARG A 204 9.11 4.42 9.25
C ARG A 204 8.35 4.66 10.56
N ILE A 205 8.92 5.43 11.47
CA ILE A 205 8.30 5.75 12.76
C ILE A 205 6.97 6.50 12.56
N GLU A 206 6.97 7.52 11.71
CA GLU A 206 5.78 8.29 11.40
C GLU A 206 4.65 7.40 10.86
N TRP A 207 4.95 6.59 9.85
CA TRP A 207 3.93 5.75 9.21
C TRP A 207 3.50 4.57 10.06
N GLU A 208 4.35 4.05 10.93
CA GLU A 208 3.94 3.04 11.93
C GLU A 208 2.85 3.57 12.85
N GLU A 209 2.98 4.82 13.34
CA GLU A 209 1.95 5.46 14.17
C GLU A 209 0.66 5.71 13.36
N LYS A 210 0.77 6.28 12.16
CA LYS A 210 -0.37 6.52 11.28
C LYS A 210 -1.15 5.22 10.97
N MET A 211 -0.45 4.13 10.76
CA MET A 211 -1.09 2.85 10.46
C MET A 211 -1.76 2.22 11.69
N LYS A 212 -1.24 2.45 12.90
CA LYS A 212 -1.94 2.07 14.14
C LYS A 212 -3.28 2.82 14.25
N ASP A 213 -3.30 4.11 13.93
CA ASP A 213 -4.51 4.92 13.93
C ASP A 213 -5.54 4.42 12.90
N VAL A 214 -5.09 4.14 11.68
CA VAL A 214 -5.93 3.57 10.62
C VAL A 214 -6.52 2.22 11.04
N ALA A 215 -5.70 1.31 11.57
CA ALA A 215 -6.16 0.00 12.04
C ALA A 215 -7.19 0.12 13.17
N LYS A 216 -6.95 1.03 14.12
CA LYS A 216 -7.90 1.33 15.19
C LYS A 216 -9.23 1.83 14.63
N LYS A 217 -9.18 2.80 13.71
CA LYS A 217 -10.38 3.37 13.09
C LYS A 217 -11.19 2.33 12.32
N MET A 218 -10.51 1.47 11.55
CA MET A 218 -11.16 0.35 10.85
C MET A 218 -11.81 -0.63 11.82
N SER A 219 -11.13 -0.99 12.91
CA SER A 219 -11.68 -1.88 13.95
C SER A 219 -12.92 -1.30 14.62
N GLU A 220 -12.90 -0.01 14.94
CA GLU A 220 -14.06 0.68 15.53
C GLU A 220 -15.29 0.62 14.61
N VAL A 221 -15.07 0.83 13.31
CA VAL A 221 -16.15 0.75 12.32
C VAL A 221 -16.66 -0.68 12.16
N LEU A 222 -15.78 -1.67 12.05
CA LEU A 222 -16.17 -3.08 11.88
C LEU A 222 -16.94 -3.60 13.10
N ASN A 223 -16.53 -3.23 14.32
CA ASN A 223 -17.24 -3.59 15.55
C ASN A 223 -18.64 -2.97 15.64
N SER A 224 -18.92 -1.91 14.86
CA SER A 224 -20.27 -1.33 14.79
C SER A 224 -21.28 -2.15 13.99
N TYR A 225 -20.82 -3.20 13.29
CA TYR A 225 -21.66 -4.14 12.54
C TYR A 225 -22.06 -5.38 13.37
N GLU A 226 -21.46 -5.56 14.56
CA GLU A 226 -21.85 -6.60 15.52
C GLU A 226 -23.07 -6.13 16.37
#